data_1a023012595104b886d53bdb75dcfeda
#
_entry.id   1a023012595104b886d53bdb75dcfeda
#
_cell.length_a   1.000
_cell.length_b   1.000
_cell.length_c   1.000
_cell.angle_alpha   90.00
_cell.angle_beta   90.00
_cell.angle_gamma   90.00
#
_symmetry.space_group_name_H-M   'P 1'
#
loop_
_entity.id
_entity.type
_entity.pdbx_description
1 polymer ?
#
loop_
_entity_poly.entity_id
_entity_poly.type
_entity_poly.pdbx_seq_one_letter_code
_entity_poly.pdbx_strand_id
1 'polypeptide(L)'
;VTLPWTPSRLGNLTGKRVIVTGATNGVGLGTSRALAKAGAHVILAVRNTELGEQRASEIGGSTAVAKLDLADQSSVRAFAGLIDEPVDILINNAGALTDRRTETVDGFEMTLGTNLLGPFALTNLLLPKVRSQIINVGSDAHRSATLRIDDLHSRRHKWTRLGAYAQSKLAVMLWGLELDRRLRAAGSPIVTQLTHPGWVASNLSNLGDSPLMSLAHKGVKMVADRLANDIDEGAAPTLYCISEPIPPGSYVGVTGRFGLRGGPVLIGRTPLACDYDAAARLVAFAERETGTTLEV
;
A
#
# COMPACT_ATOMS: atom_id res chain seq x y z
N VAL A 1 15.48 -23.96 14.86
CA VAL A 1 14.32 -23.08 15.16
C VAL A 1 14.77 -21.67 14.82
N THR A 2 14.30 -21.13 13.70
CA THR A 2 14.55 -19.71 13.37
C THR A 2 13.78 -18.84 14.37
N LEU A 3 14.47 -17.89 15.00
CA LEU A 3 13.84 -16.93 15.91
C LEU A 3 12.75 -16.13 15.14
N PRO A 4 11.64 -15.78 15.78
CA PRO A 4 10.61 -14.95 15.16
C PRO A 4 11.23 -13.61 14.72
N TRP A 5 10.76 -13.12 13.59
CA TRP A 5 11.22 -11.82 13.08
C TRP A 5 10.74 -10.68 14.01
N THR A 6 11.61 -9.70 14.21
CA THR A 6 11.30 -8.48 14.98
C THR A 6 11.86 -7.25 14.28
N PRO A 7 11.34 -6.04 14.54
CA PRO A 7 11.85 -4.80 13.94
C PRO A 7 13.33 -4.51 14.17
N SER A 8 13.95 -5.10 15.20
CA SER A 8 15.41 -4.99 15.44
C SER A 8 16.25 -5.58 14.31
N ARG A 9 15.67 -6.42 13.45
CA ARG A 9 16.33 -6.99 12.26
C ARG A 9 16.42 -6.03 11.09
N LEU A 10 15.80 -4.87 11.14
CA LEU A 10 15.96 -3.83 10.10
C LEU A 10 17.42 -3.36 9.93
N GLY A 11 18.23 -3.51 10.96
CA GLY A 11 19.61 -3.05 10.94
C GLY A 11 19.71 -1.51 10.95
N ASN A 12 20.86 -1.00 10.50
CA ASN A 12 21.09 0.44 10.40
C ASN A 12 20.71 0.95 9.00
N LEU A 13 19.75 1.87 8.94
CA LEU A 13 19.28 2.51 7.72
C LEU A 13 19.77 3.97 7.57
N THR A 14 20.82 4.36 8.31
CA THR A 14 21.42 5.70 8.18
C THR A 14 21.84 5.97 6.73
N GLY A 15 21.46 7.14 6.22
CA GLY A 15 21.70 7.53 4.83
C GLY A 15 20.69 6.98 3.83
N LYS A 16 19.72 6.15 4.26
CA LYS A 16 18.62 5.70 3.42
C LYS A 16 17.47 6.68 3.43
N ARG A 17 16.97 7.03 2.24
CA ARG A 17 15.79 7.89 2.05
C ARG A 17 14.60 7.05 1.69
N VAL A 18 13.52 7.15 2.46
CA VAL A 18 12.32 6.34 2.30
C VAL A 18 11.07 7.21 2.19
N ILE A 19 10.25 6.99 1.19
CA ILE A 19 8.92 7.61 1.09
C ILE A 19 7.87 6.62 1.57
N VAL A 20 6.99 7.06 2.49
CA VAL A 20 5.85 6.29 2.98
C VAL A 20 4.56 7.05 2.69
N THR A 21 3.70 6.51 1.82
CA THR A 21 2.39 7.12 1.56
C THR A 21 1.38 6.75 2.64
N GLY A 22 0.54 7.72 3.06
CA GLY A 22 -0.46 7.49 4.10
C GLY A 22 0.13 7.26 5.50
N ALA A 23 1.20 7.97 5.84
CA ALA A 23 2.00 7.78 7.05
C ALA A 23 1.39 8.36 8.33
N THR A 24 0.18 8.96 8.31
CA THR A 24 -0.42 9.57 9.51
C THR A 24 -1.09 8.60 10.46
N ASN A 25 -1.46 7.41 10.00
CA ASN A 25 -2.21 6.42 10.78
C ASN A 25 -1.84 4.99 10.39
N GLY A 26 -2.24 4.03 11.23
CA GLY A 26 -2.19 2.60 10.94
C GLY A 26 -0.81 2.11 10.53
N VAL A 27 -0.79 1.21 9.55
CA VAL A 27 0.44 0.55 9.06
C VAL A 27 1.51 1.55 8.61
N GLY A 28 1.11 2.62 7.90
CA GLY A 28 2.05 3.64 7.43
C GLY A 28 2.75 4.39 8.56
N LEU A 29 2.02 4.69 9.66
CA LEU A 29 2.60 5.31 10.85
C LEU A 29 3.59 4.36 11.56
N GLY A 30 3.19 3.09 11.78
CA GLY A 30 4.06 2.08 12.39
C GLY A 30 5.32 1.84 11.56
N THR A 31 5.17 1.74 10.23
CA THR A 31 6.29 1.61 9.30
C THR A 31 7.23 2.80 9.38
N SER A 32 6.71 4.03 9.33
CA SER A 32 7.51 5.27 9.40
C SER A 32 8.28 5.37 10.71
N ARG A 33 7.64 5.03 11.84
CA ARG A 33 8.26 5.01 13.17
C ARG A 33 9.44 4.04 13.21
N ALA A 34 9.25 2.82 12.74
CA ALA A 34 10.29 1.79 12.75
C ALA A 34 11.48 2.17 11.87
N LEU A 35 11.24 2.74 10.68
CA LEU A 35 12.27 3.18 9.74
C LEU A 35 13.07 4.36 10.29
N ALA A 36 12.41 5.37 10.85
CA ALA A 36 13.08 6.51 11.47
C ALA A 36 13.93 6.07 12.68
N LYS A 37 13.42 5.15 13.50
CA LYS A 37 14.16 4.55 14.62
C LYS A 37 15.40 3.78 14.15
N ALA A 38 15.35 3.17 12.96
CA ALA A 38 16.48 2.51 12.34
C ALA A 38 17.48 3.48 11.66
N GLY A 39 17.24 4.80 11.70
CA GLY A 39 18.13 5.83 11.18
C GLY A 39 17.82 6.31 9.75
N ALA A 40 16.76 5.83 9.12
CA ALA A 40 16.36 6.31 7.80
C ALA A 40 15.86 7.76 7.84
N HIS A 41 16.06 8.49 6.74
CA HIS A 41 15.32 9.73 6.47
C HIS A 41 13.95 9.37 5.86
N VAL A 42 12.87 9.60 6.62
CA VAL A 42 11.52 9.19 6.22
C VAL A 42 10.69 10.39 5.77
N ILE A 43 10.25 10.37 4.51
CA ILE A 43 9.31 11.34 3.97
C ILE A 43 7.90 10.82 4.17
N LEU A 44 7.14 11.46 5.06
CA LEU A 44 5.74 11.20 5.32
C LEU A 44 4.91 11.87 4.21
N ALA A 45 4.54 11.10 3.19
CA ALA A 45 3.72 11.58 2.08
C ALA A 45 2.24 11.46 2.45
N VAL A 46 1.59 12.59 2.78
CA VAL A 46 0.30 12.63 3.46
C VAL A 46 -0.64 13.70 2.91
N ARG A 47 -1.95 13.45 2.97
CA ARG A 47 -2.97 14.41 2.53
C ARG A 47 -3.13 15.58 3.52
N ASN A 48 -3.17 15.28 4.81
CA ASN A 48 -3.25 16.28 5.88
C ASN A 48 -1.84 16.53 6.44
N THR A 49 -1.23 17.63 6.04
CA THR A 49 0.15 17.99 6.43
C THR A 49 0.24 18.41 7.90
N GLU A 50 -0.78 19.04 8.46
CA GLU A 50 -0.79 19.40 9.90
C GLU A 50 -0.71 18.16 10.78
N LEU A 51 -1.55 17.15 10.50
CA LEU A 51 -1.47 15.87 11.17
C LEU A 51 -0.14 15.16 10.87
N GLY A 52 0.39 15.34 9.66
CA GLY A 52 1.70 14.84 9.25
C GLY A 52 2.82 15.39 10.13
N GLU A 53 2.86 16.70 10.34
CA GLU A 53 3.87 17.37 11.17
C GLU A 53 3.76 16.93 12.65
N GLN A 54 2.53 16.81 13.17
CA GLN A 54 2.32 16.23 14.49
C GLN A 54 2.93 14.83 14.61
N ARG A 55 2.67 13.95 13.62
CA ARG A 55 3.22 12.58 13.61
C ARG A 55 4.73 12.56 13.42
N ALA A 56 5.28 13.43 12.58
CA ALA A 56 6.73 13.56 12.41
C ALA A 56 7.41 13.95 13.73
N SER A 57 6.83 14.90 14.47
CA SER A 57 7.30 15.28 15.80
C SER A 57 7.24 14.13 16.82
N GLU A 58 6.16 13.34 16.81
CA GLU A 58 5.99 12.17 17.69
C GLU A 58 6.97 11.04 17.35
N ILE A 59 7.26 10.82 16.07
CA ILE A 59 8.21 9.82 15.58
C ILE A 59 9.63 10.21 15.96
N GLY A 60 9.97 11.49 15.80
CA GLY A 60 11.34 11.99 15.98
C GLY A 60 12.30 11.49 14.90
N GLY A 61 13.60 11.62 15.14
CA GLY A 61 14.63 11.21 14.18
C GLY A 61 14.67 12.10 12.93
N SER A 62 15.05 11.51 11.79
CA SER A 62 15.11 12.23 10.51
C SER A 62 13.81 12.04 9.73
N THR A 63 12.87 12.98 9.87
CA THR A 63 11.58 12.94 9.19
C THR A 63 11.31 14.24 8.43
N ALA A 64 10.57 14.15 7.35
CA ALA A 64 10.03 15.27 6.59
C ALA A 64 8.57 15.00 6.24
N VAL A 65 7.77 16.05 6.08
CA VAL A 65 6.36 15.93 5.67
C VAL A 65 6.19 16.57 4.30
N ALA A 66 5.49 15.87 3.41
CA ALA A 66 5.15 16.39 2.10
C ALA A 66 3.70 16.09 1.74
N LYS A 67 3.02 17.08 1.15
CA LYS A 67 1.62 16.93 0.75
C LYS A 67 1.47 15.98 -0.42
N LEU A 68 0.64 14.97 -0.25
CA LEU A 68 0.26 14.02 -1.30
C LEU A 68 -1.19 13.59 -1.11
N ASP A 69 -2.05 13.90 -2.08
CA ASP A 69 -3.38 13.30 -2.22
C ASP A 69 -3.38 12.36 -3.42
N LEU A 70 -3.47 11.06 -3.17
CA LEU A 70 -3.51 10.03 -4.23
C LEU A 70 -4.84 10.00 -4.99
N ALA A 71 -5.86 10.70 -4.52
CA ALA A 71 -7.13 10.90 -5.22
C ALA A 71 -7.11 12.13 -6.16
N ASP A 72 -5.93 12.72 -6.38
CA ASP A 72 -5.74 13.91 -7.22
C ASP A 72 -4.43 13.77 -8.00
N GLN A 73 -4.54 13.55 -9.32
CA GLN A 73 -3.38 13.37 -10.20
C GLN A 73 -2.50 14.63 -10.26
N SER A 74 -3.06 15.82 -10.05
CA SER A 74 -2.28 17.05 -9.97
C SER A 74 -1.40 17.09 -8.71
N SER A 75 -1.95 16.65 -7.58
CA SER A 75 -1.21 16.49 -6.31
C SER A 75 -0.11 15.43 -6.44
N VAL A 76 -0.37 14.31 -7.12
CA VAL A 76 0.64 13.26 -7.37
C VAL A 76 1.80 13.82 -8.20
N ARG A 77 1.52 14.56 -9.27
CA ARG A 77 2.56 15.19 -10.12
C ARG A 77 3.34 16.26 -9.35
N ALA A 78 2.66 17.11 -8.58
CA ALA A 78 3.29 18.12 -7.76
C ALA A 78 4.24 17.50 -6.72
N PHE A 79 3.79 16.45 -6.02
CA PHE A 79 4.63 15.71 -5.07
C PHE A 79 5.87 15.11 -5.74
N ALA A 80 5.70 14.42 -6.88
CA ALA A 80 6.83 13.83 -7.61
C ALA A 80 7.85 14.88 -8.09
N GLY A 81 7.37 16.09 -8.42
CA GLY A 81 8.21 17.25 -8.78
C GLY A 81 9.02 17.81 -7.61
N LEU A 82 8.54 17.65 -6.36
CA LEU A 82 9.27 18.11 -5.17
C LEU A 82 10.41 17.16 -4.76
N ILE A 83 10.43 15.94 -5.27
CA ILE A 83 11.46 14.95 -4.92
C ILE A 83 12.67 15.15 -5.84
N ASP A 84 13.65 15.92 -5.43
CA ASP A 84 14.84 16.20 -6.22
C ASP A 84 15.99 15.20 -5.99
N GLU A 85 16.02 14.60 -4.82
CA GLU A 85 17.05 13.64 -4.45
C GLU A 85 16.60 12.19 -4.65
N PRO A 86 17.56 11.27 -4.89
CA PRO A 86 17.25 9.86 -5.01
C PRO A 86 16.57 9.27 -3.78
N VAL A 87 15.68 8.32 -4.02
CA VAL A 87 14.89 7.59 -3.02
C VAL A 87 15.34 6.14 -3.00
N ASP A 88 15.74 5.64 -1.85
CA ASP A 88 16.12 4.22 -1.75
C ASP A 88 14.88 3.33 -1.81
N ILE A 89 13.83 3.67 -1.07
CA ILE A 89 12.64 2.83 -0.93
C ILE A 89 11.36 3.68 -1.09
N LEU A 90 10.47 3.25 -1.97
CA LEU A 90 9.11 3.78 -2.09
C LEU A 90 8.12 2.78 -1.50
N ILE A 91 7.32 3.20 -0.51
CA ILE A 91 6.29 2.38 0.12
C ILE A 91 4.90 2.95 -0.21
N ASN A 92 4.22 2.30 -1.15
CA ASN A 92 2.83 2.58 -1.51
C ASN A 92 1.91 1.91 -0.47
N ASN A 93 1.75 2.58 0.68
CA ASN A 93 0.96 2.06 1.80
C ASN A 93 -0.45 2.66 1.85
N ALA A 94 -0.66 3.89 1.41
CA ALA A 94 -1.96 4.53 1.47
C ALA A 94 -3.06 3.70 0.80
N GLY A 95 -4.25 3.74 1.39
CA GLY A 95 -5.42 3.07 0.83
C GLY A 95 -6.71 3.64 1.39
N ALA A 96 -7.77 3.54 0.62
CA ALA A 96 -9.11 3.97 0.96
C ALA A 96 -10.13 2.83 0.82
N LEU A 97 -11.18 2.93 1.61
CA LEU A 97 -12.38 2.11 1.55
C LEU A 97 -13.57 3.03 1.79
N THR A 98 -14.34 3.32 0.75
CA THR A 98 -15.47 4.28 0.80
C THR A 98 -16.80 3.58 1.08
N ASP A 99 -17.72 4.26 1.73
CA ASP A 99 -19.05 3.70 2.08
C ASP A 99 -20.04 3.76 0.92
N ARG A 100 -19.80 4.64 -0.03
CA ARG A 100 -20.61 4.84 -1.24
C ARG A 100 -19.71 5.09 -2.44
N ARG A 101 -20.22 4.82 -3.63
CA ARG A 101 -19.51 5.15 -4.85
C ARG A 101 -19.42 6.67 -4.97
N THR A 102 -18.18 7.17 -4.99
CA THR A 102 -17.83 8.56 -5.27
C THR A 102 -16.70 8.56 -6.30
N GLU A 103 -16.42 9.71 -6.88
CA GLU A 103 -15.33 9.87 -7.83
C GLU A 103 -14.28 10.85 -7.29
N THR A 104 -13.04 10.65 -7.72
CA THR A 104 -11.94 11.58 -7.51
C THR A 104 -12.15 12.85 -8.34
N VAL A 105 -11.30 13.85 -8.15
CA VAL A 105 -11.34 15.08 -8.97
C VAL A 105 -11.05 14.79 -10.46
N ASP A 106 -10.36 13.68 -10.74
CA ASP A 106 -10.05 13.21 -12.10
C ASP A 106 -11.14 12.31 -12.69
N GLY A 107 -12.25 12.06 -11.97
CA GLY A 107 -13.38 11.22 -12.42
C GLY A 107 -13.16 9.72 -12.25
N PHE A 108 -12.17 9.30 -11.46
CA PHE A 108 -11.95 7.89 -11.13
C PHE A 108 -12.85 7.45 -9.98
N GLU A 109 -13.28 6.17 -9.97
CA GLU A 109 -13.91 5.61 -8.77
C GLU A 109 -12.94 5.76 -7.59
N MET A 110 -13.41 6.31 -6.47
CA MET A 110 -12.56 6.80 -5.37
C MET A 110 -11.63 5.73 -4.81
N THR A 111 -12.12 4.50 -4.63
CA THR A 111 -11.31 3.39 -4.08
C THR A 111 -10.24 2.95 -5.09
N LEU A 112 -10.59 2.84 -6.36
CA LEU A 112 -9.66 2.51 -7.44
C LEU A 112 -8.63 3.62 -7.63
N GLY A 113 -9.08 4.88 -7.66
CA GLY A 113 -8.20 6.06 -7.81
C GLY A 113 -7.15 6.11 -6.73
N THR A 114 -7.58 6.00 -5.46
CA THR A 114 -6.67 6.10 -4.30
C THR A 114 -5.76 4.88 -4.14
N ASN A 115 -6.28 3.66 -4.37
CA ASN A 115 -5.53 2.43 -4.07
C ASN A 115 -4.65 1.96 -5.22
N LEU A 116 -4.98 2.32 -6.47
CA LEU A 116 -4.25 1.89 -7.66
C LEU A 116 -3.72 3.05 -8.48
N LEU A 117 -4.61 3.92 -9.04
CA LEU A 117 -4.21 4.87 -10.08
C LEU A 117 -3.27 5.95 -9.55
N GLY A 118 -3.52 6.47 -8.36
CA GLY A 118 -2.61 7.42 -7.70
C GLY A 118 -1.23 6.81 -7.39
N PRO A 119 -1.14 5.67 -6.69
CA PRO A 119 0.13 4.97 -6.46
C PRO A 119 0.84 4.54 -7.74
N PHE A 120 0.11 4.13 -8.77
CA PHE A 120 0.66 3.79 -10.08
C PHE A 120 1.34 5.01 -10.73
N ALA A 121 0.63 6.14 -10.82
CA ALA A 121 1.19 7.36 -11.37
C ALA A 121 2.39 7.87 -10.56
N LEU A 122 2.28 7.86 -9.22
CA LEU A 122 3.38 8.23 -8.32
C LEU A 122 4.61 7.38 -8.57
N THR A 123 4.45 6.07 -8.67
CA THR A 123 5.55 5.14 -8.91
C THR A 123 6.21 5.41 -10.26
N ASN A 124 5.45 5.59 -11.33
CA ASN A 124 5.99 5.89 -12.66
C ASN A 124 6.79 7.20 -12.67
N LEU A 125 6.26 8.25 -12.03
CA LEU A 125 6.93 9.54 -11.96
C LEU A 125 8.21 9.54 -11.10
N LEU A 126 8.25 8.68 -10.06
CA LEU A 126 9.41 8.56 -9.17
C LEU A 126 10.40 7.47 -9.61
N LEU A 127 10.02 6.57 -10.53
CA LEU A 127 10.84 5.43 -10.92
C LEU A 127 12.28 5.80 -11.32
N PRO A 128 12.53 6.89 -12.07
CA PRO A 128 13.89 7.32 -12.40
C PRO A 128 14.73 7.74 -11.18
N LYS A 129 14.09 8.03 -10.04
CA LYS A 129 14.71 8.47 -8.79
C LYS A 129 14.80 7.35 -7.75
N VAL A 130 14.04 6.25 -7.91
CA VAL A 130 14.10 5.08 -7.01
C VAL A 130 15.37 4.29 -7.28
N ARG A 131 16.05 3.85 -6.21
CA ARG A 131 17.35 3.16 -6.32
C ARG A 131 17.31 1.67 -6.01
N SER A 132 16.44 1.24 -5.07
CA SER A 132 16.53 -0.15 -4.60
C SER A 132 15.21 -0.89 -4.50
N GLN A 133 14.13 -0.27 -4.00
CA GLN A 133 12.95 -1.05 -3.66
C GLN A 133 11.63 -0.28 -3.79
N ILE A 134 10.59 -0.98 -4.27
CA ILE A 134 9.21 -0.51 -4.28
C ILE A 134 8.35 -1.54 -3.56
N ILE A 135 7.64 -1.12 -2.50
CA ILE A 135 6.76 -2.00 -1.73
C ILE A 135 5.32 -1.53 -1.88
N ASN A 136 4.45 -2.42 -2.35
CA ASN A 136 3.03 -2.13 -2.52
C ASN A 136 2.21 -2.86 -1.45
N VAL A 137 1.45 -2.12 -0.65
CA VAL A 137 0.60 -2.71 0.39
C VAL A 137 -0.71 -3.20 -0.23
N GLY A 138 -0.76 -4.51 -0.44
CA GLY A 138 -1.93 -5.25 -0.88
C GLY A 138 -2.93 -5.54 0.24
N SER A 139 -3.71 -6.59 0.06
CA SER A 139 -4.65 -7.13 1.06
C SER A 139 -5.12 -8.52 0.66
N ASP A 140 -5.43 -9.38 1.62
CA ASP A 140 -6.09 -10.67 1.35
C ASP A 140 -7.50 -10.52 0.78
N ALA A 141 -8.08 -9.32 0.81
CA ALA A 141 -9.32 -9.00 0.10
C ALA A 141 -9.24 -9.32 -1.41
N HIS A 142 -8.05 -9.32 -2.04
CA HIS A 142 -7.87 -9.72 -3.44
C HIS A 142 -8.37 -11.14 -3.73
N ARG A 143 -8.44 -12.01 -2.73
CA ARG A 143 -8.88 -13.40 -2.88
C ARG A 143 -10.38 -13.53 -3.21
N SER A 144 -11.18 -12.55 -2.80
CA SER A 144 -12.62 -12.49 -3.08
C SER A 144 -12.98 -11.58 -4.26
N ALA A 145 -11.98 -11.06 -4.96
CA ALA A 145 -12.20 -10.10 -6.03
C ALA A 145 -12.69 -10.74 -7.33
N THR A 146 -13.57 -10.03 -8.02
CA THR A 146 -13.86 -10.22 -9.43
C THR A 146 -13.19 -9.12 -10.22
N LEU A 147 -12.35 -9.47 -11.19
CA LEU A 147 -11.69 -8.48 -12.05
C LEU A 147 -12.57 -8.16 -13.25
N ARG A 148 -12.96 -6.89 -13.37
CA ARG A 148 -13.70 -6.36 -14.53
C ARG A 148 -12.88 -5.26 -15.19
N ILE A 149 -11.87 -5.64 -15.96
CA ILE A 149 -10.94 -4.66 -16.59
C ILE A 149 -11.67 -3.65 -17.46
N ASP A 150 -12.78 -4.06 -18.11
CA ASP A 150 -13.58 -3.18 -18.98
C ASP A 150 -14.52 -2.26 -18.19
N ASP A 151 -14.61 -2.39 -16.87
CA ASP A 151 -15.46 -1.56 -15.99
C ASP A 151 -14.92 -1.45 -14.57
N LEU A 152 -13.62 -1.17 -14.44
CA LEU A 152 -12.96 -1.02 -13.13
C LEU A 152 -13.54 0.11 -12.30
N HIS A 153 -14.10 1.14 -12.94
CA HIS A 153 -14.81 2.23 -12.25
C HIS A 153 -16.21 1.87 -11.79
N SER A 154 -16.71 0.65 -12.07
CA SER A 154 -18.07 0.21 -11.74
C SER A 154 -19.15 1.21 -12.23
N ARG A 155 -19.05 1.64 -13.50
CA ARG A 155 -20.02 2.54 -14.14
C ARG A 155 -21.23 1.79 -14.71
N ARG A 156 -21.02 0.53 -15.07
CA ARG A 156 -22.05 -0.34 -15.70
C ARG A 156 -22.54 -1.43 -14.75
N HIS A 157 -21.67 -1.90 -13.83
CA HIS A 157 -22.03 -2.94 -12.87
C HIS A 157 -22.36 -2.34 -11.50
N LYS A 158 -23.17 -3.08 -10.73
CA LYS A 158 -23.49 -2.70 -9.36
C LYS A 158 -22.21 -2.53 -8.54
N TRP A 159 -21.98 -1.32 -8.07
CA TRP A 159 -20.93 -1.04 -7.12
C TRP A 159 -21.29 -1.58 -5.73
N THR A 160 -20.34 -2.16 -5.05
CA THR A 160 -20.41 -2.48 -3.62
C THR A 160 -19.11 -2.12 -2.95
N ARG A 161 -19.19 -1.64 -1.71
CA ARG A 161 -18.02 -1.25 -0.91
C ARG A 161 -16.91 -2.30 -0.93
N LEU A 162 -17.24 -3.54 -0.54
CA LEU A 162 -16.27 -4.64 -0.46
C LEU A 162 -15.80 -5.10 -1.83
N GLY A 163 -16.69 -5.09 -2.83
CA GLY A 163 -16.33 -5.45 -4.20
C GLY A 163 -15.33 -4.48 -4.83
N ALA A 164 -15.56 -3.16 -4.67
CA ALA A 164 -14.63 -2.14 -5.16
C ALA A 164 -13.27 -2.24 -4.45
N TYR A 165 -13.25 -2.44 -3.14
CA TYR A 165 -12.03 -2.64 -2.38
C TYR A 165 -11.28 -3.90 -2.81
N ALA A 166 -11.96 -5.04 -2.86
CA ALA A 166 -11.37 -6.30 -3.28
C ALA A 166 -10.77 -6.21 -4.70
N GLN A 167 -11.54 -5.61 -5.64
CA GLN A 167 -11.06 -5.37 -7.01
C GLN A 167 -9.85 -4.45 -7.04
N SER A 168 -9.84 -3.35 -6.28
CA SER A 168 -8.68 -2.45 -6.20
C SER A 168 -7.43 -3.16 -5.66
N LYS A 169 -7.59 -4.04 -4.67
CA LYS A 169 -6.47 -4.81 -4.10
C LYS A 169 -5.98 -5.92 -5.03
N LEU A 170 -6.86 -6.55 -5.80
CA LEU A 170 -6.44 -7.45 -6.88
C LEU A 170 -5.69 -6.68 -7.98
N ALA A 171 -6.13 -5.49 -8.31
CA ALA A 171 -5.45 -4.63 -9.28
C ALA A 171 -4.03 -4.25 -8.80
N VAL A 172 -3.84 -3.96 -7.51
CA VAL A 172 -2.50 -3.75 -6.92
C VAL A 172 -1.62 -5.00 -7.05
N MET A 173 -2.18 -6.21 -6.85
CA MET A 173 -1.44 -7.46 -7.01
C MET A 173 -0.97 -7.67 -8.46
N LEU A 174 -1.84 -7.41 -9.43
CA LEU A 174 -1.56 -7.53 -10.85
C LEU A 174 -0.55 -6.48 -11.32
N TRP A 175 -0.71 -5.23 -10.87
CA TRP A 175 0.28 -4.19 -11.12
C TRP A 175 1.66 -4.57 -10.57
N GLY A 176 1.73 -5.05 -9.32
CA GLY A 176 2.99 -5.51 -8.74
C GLY A 176 3.63 -6.67 -9.52
N LEU A 177 2.82 -7.58 -10.09
CA LEU A 177 3.28 -8.67 -10.95
C LEU A 177 3.92 -8.13 -12.25
N GLU A 178 3.27 -7.19 -12.92
CA GLU A 178 3.78 -6.62 -14.17
C GLU A 178 4.99 -5.70 -13.92
N LEU A 179 5.00 -4.95 -12.81
CA LEU A 179 6.14 -4.14 -12.40
C LEU A 179 7.38 -5.01 -12.18
N ASP A 180 7.25 -6.12 -11.42
CA ASP A 180 8.34 -7.07 -11.21
C ASP A 180 8.86 -7.66 -12.54
N ARG A 181 7.94 -8.05 -13.44
CA ARG A 181 8.28 -8.59 -14.75
C ARG A 181 9.09 -7.59 -15.59
N ARG A 182 8.64 -6.31 -15.66
CA ARG A 182 9.33 -5.26 -16.44
C ARG A 182 10.69 -4.93 -15.83
N LEU A 183 10.79 -4.76 -14.50
CA LEU A 183 12.05 -4.51 -13.81
C LEU A 183 13.09 -5.61 -14.09
N ARG A 184 12.69 -6.88 -14.00
CA ARG A 184 13.60 -8.00 -14.32
C ARG A 184 13.99 -8.04 -15.78
N ALA A 185 13.05 -7.81 -16.69
CA ALA A 185 13.32 -7.83 -18.12
C ALA A 185 14.33 -6.73 -18.54
N ALA A 186 14.29 -5.58 -17.85
CA ALA A 186 15.23 -4.47 -18.04
C ALA A 186 16.57 -4.65 -17.30
N GLY A 187 16.74 -5.71 -16.51
CA GLY A 187 17.94 -5.88 -15.66
C GLY A 187 18.08 -4.81 -14.58
N SER A 188 16.96 -4.21 -14.17
CA SER A 188 16.94 -3.12 -13.18
C SER A 188 17.41 -3.63 -11.81
N PRO A 189 18.21 -2.83 -11.06
CA PRO A 189 18.56 -3.17 -9.69
C PRO A 189 17.40 -3.00 -8.71
N ILE A 190 16.31 -2.35 -9.14
CA ILE A 190 15.13 -2.12 -8.30
C ILE A 190 14.36 -3.42 -8.16
N VAL A 191 14.02 -3.77 -6.92
CA VAL A 191 13.14 -4.92 -6.63
C VAL A 191 11.77 -4.43 -6.17
N THR A 192 10.71 -5.20 -6.47
CA THR A 192 9.38 -4.90 -5.96
C THR A 192 8.84 -6.06 -5.15
N GLN A 193 8.09 -5.74 -4.08
CA GLN A 193 7.37 -6.72 -3.26
C GLN A 193 5.95 -6.23 -2.98
N LEU A 194 5.13 -7.19 -2.63
CA LEU A 194 3.75 -6.98 -2.17
C LEU A 194 3.64 -7.39 -0.70
N THR A 195 2.84 -6.66 0.06
CA THR A 195 2.64 -6.99 1.47
C THR A 195 1.17 -7.01 1.85
N HIS A 196 0.86 -7.75 2.91
CA HIS A 196 -0.45 -7.79 3.54
C HIS A 196 -0.28 -7.66 5.05
N PRO A 197 -0.81 -6.60 5.68
CA PRO A 197 -0.56 -6.29 7.09
C PRO A 197 -1.36 -7.17 8.08
N GLY A 198 -2.12 -8.14 7.59
CA GLY A 198 -3.13 -8.80 8.40
C GLY A 198 -4.35 -7.90 8.65
N TRP A 199 -5.09 -8.18 9.70
CA TRP A 199 -6.19 -7.32 10.16
C TRP A 199 -5.64 -6.30 11.14
N VAL A 200 -5.62 -5.05 10.76
CA VAL A 200 -5.15 -3.93 11.61
C VAL A 200 -6.35 -3.07 12.00
N ALA A 201 -6.46 -2.72 13.28
CA ALA A 201 -7.42 -1.73 13.75
C ALA A 201 -7.01 -0.35 13.20
N SER A 202 -7.49 -0.02 12.03
CA SER A 202 -7.25 1.27 11.36
C SER A 202 -8.56 1.93 11.01
N ASN A 203 -8.53 3.20 10.59
CA ASN A 203 -9.73 3.92 10.11
C ASN A 203 -10.43 3.24 8.91
N LEU A 204 -9.78 2.28 8.25
CA LEU A 204 -10.41 1.43 7.24
C LEU A 204 -11.46 0.47 7.84
N SER A 205 -11.36 0.13 9.13
CA SER A 205 -12.27 -0.79 9.81
C SER A 205 -13.55 -0.15 10.33
N ASN A 206 -13.74 1.17 10.17
CA ASN A 206 -15.01 1.82 10.45
C ASN A 206 -16.08 1.31 9.44
N LEU A 207 -16.69 0.20 9.78
CA LEU A 207 -17.88 -0.35 9.15
C LEU A 207 -19.00 0.63 9.46
N GLY A 208 -19.49 1.35 8.43
CA GLY A 208 -20.41 2.46 8.52
C GLY A 208 -21.50 2.36 9.58
N ASP A 209 -21.82 3.46 10.23
CA ASP A 209 -22.84 3.61 11.26
C ASP A 209 -24.26 3.38 10.70
N SER A 210 -24.68 2.11 10.66
CA SER A 210 -26.10 1.79 10.50
C SER A 210 -26.71 1.61 11.91
N PRO A 211 -27.75 2.38 12.28
CA PRO A 211 -28.34 2.35 13.63
C PRO A 211 -28.88 0.98 14.02
N LEU A 212 -29.32 0.16 13.06
CA LEU A 212 -29.90 -1.16 13.32
C LEU A 212 -28.85 -2.25 13.60
N MET A 213 -27.60 -2.00 13.27
CA MET A 213 -26.49 -2.95 13.46
C MET A 213 -25.62 -2.63 14.69
N SER A 214 -25.92 -1.56 15.44
CA SER A 214 -25.02 -1.01 16.47
C SER A 214 -24.78 -1.95 17.67
N LEU A 215 -25.73 -2.80 18.04
CA LEU A 215 -25.56 -3.69 19.22
C LEU A 215 -24.79 -4.98 18.88
N ALA A 216 -25.08 -5.59 17.72
CA ALA A 216 -24.32 -6.72 17.22
C ALA A 216 -22.90 -6.30 16.80
N HIS A 217 -22.75 -5.08 16.26
CA HIS A 217 -21.45 -4.49 15.88
C HIS A 217 -20.54 -4.23 17.09
N LYS A 218 -21.08 -3.81 18.25
CA LYS A 218 -20.24 -3.59 19.45
C LYS A 218 -19.57 -4.88 19.93
N GLY A 219 -20.28 -5.99 19.89
CA GLY A 219 -19.70 -7.30 20.24
C GLY A 219 -18.69 -7.79 19.21
N VAL A 220 -19.02 -7.68 17.92
CA VAL A 220 -18.11 -8.06 16.81
C VAL A 220 -16.90 -7.15 16.78
N LYS A 221 -17.08 -5.83 16.96
CA LYS A 221 -15.97 -4.86 17.01
C LYS A 221 -15.03 -5.15 18.19
N MET A 222 -15.55 -5.42 19.38
CA MET A 222 -14.74 -5.73 20.56
C MET A 222 -13.92 -7.02 20.38
N VAL A 223 -14.46 -8.02 19.68
CA VAL A 223 -13.73 -9.26 19.33
C VAL A 223 -12.74 -8.97 18.19
N ALA A 224 -13.15 -8.21 17.18
CA ALA A 224 -12.28 -7.82 16.06
C ALA A 224 -11.10 -6.96 16.54
N ASP A 225 -11.34 -5.99 17.44
CA ASP A 225 -10.28 -5.15 18.02
C ASP A 225 -9.28 -5.95 18.87
N ARG A 226 -9.73 -7.04 19.52
CA ARG A 226 -8.84 -7.97 20.24
C ARG A 226 -8.05 -8.90 19.33
N LEU A 227 -8.55 -9.16 18.13
CA LEU A 227 -7.91 -10.02 17.13
C LEU A 227 -7.09 -9.20 16.13
N ALA A 228 -7.28 -7.88 16.09
CA ALA A 228 -6.53 -7.00 15.23
C ALA A 228 -5.06 -6.93 15.67
N ASN A 229 -4.15 -6.86 14.69
CA ASN A 229 -2.77 -6.46 14.92
C ASN A 229 -2.75 -5.03 15.46
N ASP A 230 -1.83 -4.73 16.35
CA ASP A 230 -1.49 -3.35 16.61
C ASP A 230 -0.80 -2.73 15.37
N ILE A 231 -0.55 -1.43 15.42
CA ILE A 231 0.05 -0.69 14.31
C ILE A 231 1.45 -1.21 13.96
N ASP A 232 2.23 -1.59 14.95
CA ASP A 232 3.60 -2.04 14.79
C ASP A 232 3.64 -3.50 14.29
N GLU A 233 2.73 -4.37 14.76
CA GLU A 233 2.52 -5.72 14.22
C GLU A 233 2.08 -5.66 12.75
N GLY A 234 1.17 -4.75 12.40
CA GLY A 234 0.72 -4.54 11.02
C GLY A 234 1.81 -4.02 10.08
N ALA A 235 2.79 -3.31 10.59
CA ALA A 235 3.95 -2.85 9.81
C ALA A 235 4.96 -3.98 9.53
N ALA A 236 4.96 -5.05 10.32
CA ALA A 236 5.96 -6.10 10.25
C ALA A 236 6.15 -6.72 8.85
N PRO A 237 5.12 -7.05 8.04
CA PRO A 237 5.32 -7.56 6.68
C PRO A 237 6.06 -6.59 5.76
N THR A 238 5.79 -5.29 5.86
CA THR A 238 6.49 -4.26 5.08
C THR A 238 7.94 -4.13 5.50
N LEU A 239 8.21 -4.13 6.80
CA LEU A 239 9.57 -4.05 7.36
C LEU A 239 10.38 -5.31 7.07
N TYR A 240 9.73 -6.48 7.05
CA TYR A 240 10.33 -7.75 6.67
C TYR A 240 10.87 -7.72 5.23
N CYS A 241 10.13 -7.12 4.29
CA CYS A 241 10.59 -6.94 2.91
C CYS A 241 11.88 -6.12 2.82
N ILE A 242 12.11 -5.22 3.78
CA ILE A 242 13.30 -4.33 3.79
C ILE A 242 14.50 -5.06 4.40
N SER A 243 14.30 -5.87 5.43
CA SER A 243 15.37 -6.48 6.21
C SER A 243 15.81 -7.87 5.75
N GLU A 244 14.93 -8.61 5.05
CA GLU A 244 15.20 -10.00 4.71
C GLU A 244 15.52 -10.18 3.22
N PRO A 245 16.46 -11.06 2.87
CA PRO A 245 16.81 -11.35 1.48
C PRO A 245 15.73 -12.25 0.84
N ILE A 246 14.56 -11.70 0.54
CA ILE A 246 13.48 -12.42 -0.11
C ILE A 246 13.51 -12.20 -1.63
N PRO A 247 13.02 -13.17 -2.43
CA PRO A 247 12.99 -13.01 -3.88
C PRO A 247 12.19 -11.78 -4.31
N PRO A 248 12.62 -11.08 -5.39
CA PRO A 248 11.81 -10.05 -6.01
C PRO A 248 10.42 -10.59 -6.40
N GLY A 249 9.41 -9.72 -6.39
CA GLY A 249 8.04 -10.12 -6.67
C GLY A 249 7.36 -10.91 -5.54
N SER A 250 7.99 -11.14 -4.39
CA SER A 250 7.39 -11.86 -3.26
C SER A 250 6.15 -11.18 -2.71
N TYR A 251 5.24 -11.99 -2.16
CA TYR A 251 4.09 -11.51 -1.39
C TYR A 251 4.26 -11.93 0.07
N VAL A 252 4.37 -10.97 0.97
CA VAL A 252 4.57 -11.16 2.41
C VAL A 252 3.29 -10.83 3.16
N GLY A 253 2.83 -11.77 3.94
CA GLY A 253 1.70 -11.60 4.85
C GLY A 253 2.04 -12.03 6.26
N VAL A 254 1.04 -12.48 7.03
CA VAL A 254 1.19 -12.88 8.41
C VAL A 254 0.90 -14.38 8.60
N THR A 255 1.59 -15.02 9.55
CA THR A 255 1.54 -16.48 9.82
C THR A 255 0.23 -16.97 10.41
N GLY A 256 -0.56 -16.08 11.01
CA GLY A 256 -1.71 -16.45 11.82
C GLY A 256 -2.86 -17.07 11.03
N ARG A 257 -3.74 -17.75 11.74
CA ARG A 257 -4.91 -18.40 11.18
C ARG A 257 -5.77 -17.39 10.41
N PHE A 258 -6.11 -17.70 9.17
CA PHE A 258 -6.84 -16.84 8.23
C PHE A 258 -6.09 -15.56 7.80
N GLY A 259 -4.77 -15.46 7.96
CA GLY A 259 -4.01 -14.27 7.57
C GLY A 259 -4.36 -13.01 8.39
N LEU A 260 -4.90 -13.18 9.61
CA LEU A 260 -5.38 -12.05 10.41
C LEU A 260 -4.30 -11.44 11.31
N ARG A 261 -3.48 -12.30 11.94
CA ARG A 261 -2.47 -11.89 12.92
C ARG A 261 -1.25 -12.82 12.90
N GLY A 262 -0.08 -12.32 13.28
CA GLY A 262 1.14 -13.13 13.44
C GLY A 262 2.37 -12.48 12.85
N GLY A 263 3.49 -13.20 12.87
CA GLY A 263 4.74 -12.74 12.30
C GLY A 263 4.73 -12.73 10.76
N PRO A 264 5.64 -11.98 10.12
CA PRO A 264 5.74 -11.91 8.66
C PRO A 264 6.20 -13.24 8.06
N VAL A 265 5.61 -13.60 6.92
CA VAL A 265 5.94 -14.83 6.18
C VAL A 265 5.62 -14.66 4.69
N LEU A 266 6.35 -15.37 3.83
CA LEU A 266 5.99 -15.47 2.42
C LEU A 266 4.68 -16.24 2.27
N ILE A 267 3.72 -15.67 1.53
CA ILE A 267 2.41 -16.27 1.27
C ILE A 267 2.11 -16.35 -0.22
N GLY A 268 1.20 -17.28 -0.58
CA GLY A 268 0.76 -17.45 -1.95
C GLY A 268 -0.29 -16.44 -2.39
N ARG A 269 -0.35 -16.19 -3.69
CA ARG A 269 -1.37 -15.38 -4.38
C ARG A 269 -2.46 -16.28 -4.97
N THR A 270 -3.61 -15.70 -5.33
CA THR A 270 -4.61 -16.43 -6.13
C THR A 270 -4.10 -16.62 -7.56
N PRO A 271 -4.61 -17.63 -8.30
CA PRO A 271 -4.26 -17.80 -9.72
C PRO A 271 -4.49 -16.53 -10.54
N LEU A 272 -5.60 -15.82 -10.30
CA LEU A 272 -5.90 -14.55 -10.98
C LEU A 272 -4.88 -13.44 -10.67
N ALA A 273 -4.31 -13.41 -9.47
CA ALA A 273 -3.26 -12.47 -9.10
C ALA A 273 -1.87 -12.84 -9.65
N CYS A 274 -1.78 -13.95 -10.39
CA CYS A 274 -0.59 -14.43 -11.11
C CYS A 274 -0.80 -14.45 -12.64
N ASP A 275 -1.92 -13.90 -13.13
CA ASP A 275 -2.26 -13.84 -14.54
C ASP A 275 -1.53 -12.67 -15.21
N TYR A 276 -0.52 -12.98 -16.03
CA TYR A 276 0.29 -11.99 -16.74
C TYR A 276 -0.47 -11.23 -17.81
N ASP A 277 -1.44 -11.86 -18.49
CA ASP A 277 -2.25 -11.19 -19.51
C ASP A 277 -3.22 -10.18 -18.85
N ALA A 278 -3.83 -10.56 -17.74
CA ALA A 278 -4.63 -9.65 -16.94
C ALA A 278 -3.79 -8.50 -16.38
N ALA A 279 -2.56 -8.76 -15.94
CA ALA A 279 -1.63 -7.76 -15.43
C ALA A 279 -1.23 -6.75 -16.52
N ALA A 280 -0.88 -7.23 -17.71
CA ALA A 280 -0.53 -6.35 -18.84
C ALA A 280 -1.72 -5.47 -19.27
N ARG A 281 -2.92 -6.04 -19.35
CA ARG A 281 -4.16 -5.28 -19.68
C ARG A 281 -4.49 -4.25 -18.59
N LEU A 282 -4.30 -4.59 -17.32
CA LEU A 282 -4.51 -3.67 -16.20
C LEU A 282 -3.53 -2.50 -16.26
N VAL A 283 -2.24 -2.76 -16.50
CA VAL A 283 -1.23 -1.71 -16.61
C VAL A 283 -1.54 -0.80 -17.80
N ALA A 284 -1.88 -1.35 -18.97
CA ALA A 284 -2.30 -0.55 -20.13
C ALA A 284 -3.54 0.33 -19.84
N PHE A 285 -4.50 -0.17 -19.02
CA PHE A 285 -5.61 0.63 -18.53
C PHE A 285 -5.10 1.77 -17.63
N ALA A 286 -4.26 1.47 -16.63
CA ALA A 286 -3.75 2.46 -15.68
C ALA A 286 -2.90 3.55 -16.37
N GLU A 287 -2.09 3.17 -17.35
CA GLU A 287 -1.31 4.10 -18.18
C GLU A 287 -2.22 5.10 -18.92
N ARG A 288 -3.32 4.64 -19.52
CA ARG A 288 -4.27 5.52 -20.21
C ARG A 288 -5.00 6.45 -19.24
N GLU A 289 -5.47 5.94 -18.11
CA GLU A 289 -6.23 6.74 -17.13
C GLU A 289 -5.35 7.82 -16.48
N THR A 290 -4.09 7.50 -16.17
CA THR A 290 -3.19 8.42 -15.45
C THR A 290 -2.34 9.31 -16.36
N GLY A 291 -2.24 8.98 -17.65
CA GLY A 291 -1.33 9.66 -18.57
C GLY A 291 0.14 9.53 -18.14
N THR A 292 0.49 8.42 -17.47
CA THR A 292 1.88 8.07 -17.11
C THR A 292 2.21 6.70 -17.68
N THR A 293 3.48 6.48 -18.04
CA THR A 293 3.94 5.20 -18.60
C THR A 293 4.89 4.50 -17.64
N LEU A 294 4.74 3.19 -17.51
CA LEU A 294 5.65 2.36 -16.73
C LEU A 294 6.88 2.02 -17.58
N GLU A 295 7.80 2.97 -17.66
CA GLU A 295 9.10 2.81 -18.33
C GLU A 295 10.16 2.42 -17.29
N VAL A 296 10.86 1.30 -17.55
CA VAL A 296 11.87 0.73 -16.65
C VAL A 296 13.24 0.69 -17.36
#